data_2276fbe99302374557484ae2d24f9aed
#
_entry.id   2276fbe99302374557484ae2d24f9aed
#
_cell.length_a   1.000
_cell.length_b   1.000
_cell.length_c   1.000
_cell.angle_alpha   90.00
_cell.angle_beta   90.00
_cell.angle_gamma   90.00
#
_symmetry.space_group_name_H-M   'P 1'
#
loop_
_entity.id
_entity.type
_entity.pdbx_description
1 polymer ?
#
loop_
_entity_poly.entity_id
_entity_poly.type
_entity_poly.pdbx_seq_one_letter_code
_entity_poly.pdbx_strand_id
1 'polypeptide(L)'
;MAAIGRFERDHAGVSPLFIAGSLFILAFFSVKGFAPDQSYDTQNYHLLSQIPGFVDNLHYHVIPGRFQMFGFRLGDRMFYPFRALLGLRMGTLLNALAMLVIYRQVTVFLSMEAGRLERKCSWSKHLAPVLAFLIVSRLELIQESGSYMVELLALPFLLEMVFLLLRGLDEAKREREAVLFCLFGGILFCLKMTNIVYLVPLVLLYLWKIRKYLTPKL
;
A
#
# COMPACT_ATOMS: atom_id res chain seq x y z
N MET A 1 -5.28 -14.11 6.62
CA MET A 1 -6.43 -13.62 7.39
C MET A 1 -6.75 -14.43 8.65
N ALA A 2 -6.81 -15.76 8.65
CA ALA A 2 -7.14 -16.51 9.89
C ALA A 2 -6.10 -16.37 11.02
N ALA A 3 -4.82 -16.22 10.74
CA ALA A 3 -3.79 -15.95 11.76
C ALA A 3 -3.84 -14.50 12.23
N ILE A 4 -4.04 -13.54 11.32
CA ILE A 4 -4.28 -12.13 11.67
C ILE A 4 -5.60 -12.03 12.45
N GLY A 5 -6.67 -12.68 12.01
CA GLY A 5 -7.96 -12.64 12.70
C GLY A 5 -8.00 -13.41 14.05
N ARG A 6 -7.07 -14.34 14.30
CA ARG A 6 -6.86 -14.90 15.64
C ARG A 6 -6.03 -13.96 16.50
N PHE A 7 -4.93 -13.47 15.95
CA PHE A 7 -4.08 -12.49 16.64
C PHE A 7 -4.86 -11.20 16.96
N GLU A 8 -5.72 -10.74 16.04
CA GLU A 8 -6.62 -9.60 16.28
C GLU A 8 -7.65 -9.89 17.37
N ARG A 9 -8.18 -11.11 17.48
CA ARG A 9 -9.13 -11.48 18.55
C ARG A 9 -8.48 -11.62 19.91
N ASP A 10 -7.27 -12.16 19.96
CA ASP A 10 -6.52 -12.35 21.20
C ASP A 10 -5.93 -11.04 21.73
N HIS A 11 -5.85 -10.00 20.88
CA HIS A 11 -5.33 -8.67 21.21
C HIS A 11 -6.38 -7.57 20.96
N ALA A 12 -7.66 -7.89 21.04
CA ALA A 12 -8.82 -7.08 20.66
C ALA A 12 -9.00 -5.73 21.43
N GLY A 13 -8.08 -5.35 22.28
CA GLY A 13 -7.98 -3.98 22.79
C GLY A 13 -7.19 -3.13 21.81
N VAL A 14 -7.87 -2.36 20.96
CA VAL A 14 -7.20 -1.35 20.13
C VAL A 14 -6.42 -0.42 21.04
N SER A 15 -5.09 -0.41 20.92
CA SER A 15 -4.24 0.44 21.76
C SER A 15 -4.65 1.92 21.61
N PRO A 16 -4.85 2.67 22.71
CA PRO A 16 -5.09 4.11 22.63
C PRO A 16 -4.06 4.86 21.78
N LEU A 17 -2.80 4.40 21.77
CA LEU A 17 -1.72 4.98 20.95
C LEU A 17 -1.95 4.71 19.46
N PHE A 18 -2.52 3.55 19.10
CA PHE A 18 -2.91 3.28 17.71
C PHE A 18 -4.03 4.22 17.25
N ILE A 19 -5.05 4.44 18.10
CA ILE A 19 -6.13 5.38 17.80
C ILE A 19 -5.57 6.80 17.66
N ALA A 20 -4.76 7.25 18.61
CA ALA A 20 -4.15 8.58 18.59
C ALA A 20 -3.30 8.79 17.33
N GLY A 21 -2.46 7.82 16.96
CA GLY A 21 -1.68 7.85 15.71
C GLY A 21 -2.55 7.90 14.46
N SER A 22 -3.64 7.13 14.42
CA SER A 22 -4.59 7.15 13.31
C SER A 22 -5.30 8.50 13.17
N LEU A 23 -5.76 9.07 14.27
CA LEU A 23 -6.38 10.38 14.29
C LEU A 23 -5.40 11.48 13.88
N PHE A 24 -4.15 11.39 14.34
CA PHE A 24 -3.10 12.33 13.93
C PHE A 24 -2.84 12.26 12.43
N ILE A 25 -2.71 11.05 11.87
CA ILE A 25 -2.54 10.84 10.42
C ILE A 25 -3.70 11.50 9.67
N LEU A 26 -4.95 11.24 10.05
CA LEU A 26 -6.11 11.82 9.38
C LEU A 26 -6.15 13.35 9.50
N ALA A 27 -5.89 13.89 10.69
CA ALA A 27 -5.88 15.34 10.92
C ALA A 27 -4.77 16.02 10.10
N PHE A 28 -3.55 15.46 10.13
CA PHE A 28 -2.42 15.95 9.37
C PHE A 28 -2.71 15.96 7.86
N PHE A 29 -3.30 14.89 7.35
CA PHE A 29 -3.68 14.79 5.95
C PHE A 29 -4.76 15.75 5.56
N SER A 30 -5.76 15.95 6.43
CA SER A 30 -6.81 16.92 6.19
C SER A 30 -6.22 18.33 6.03
N VAL A 31 -5.29 18.71 6.91
CA VAL A 31 -4.60 20.00 6.82
C VAL A 31 -3.76 20.09 5.54
N LYS A 32 -2.98 19.05 5.23
CA LYS A 32 -2.15 19.03 4.02
C LYS A 32 -2.99 19.01 2.73
N GLY A 33 -4.13 18.32 2.73
CA GLY A 33 -5.06 18.28 1.59
C GLY A 33 -5.63 19.64 1.23
N PHE A 34 -5.65 20.62 2.15
CA PHE A 34 -6.00 22.01 1.83
C PHE A 34 -4.88 22.78 1.12
N ALA A 35 -3.62 22.33 1.24
CA ALA A 35 -2.52 22.90 0.47
C ALA A 35 -2.57 22.40 -0.97
N PRO A 36 -2.26 23.24 -1.98
CA PRO A 36 -2.19 22.78 -3.36
C PRO A 36 -1.05 21.79 -3.52
N ASP A 37 -1.30 20.69 -4.23
CA ASP A 37 -0.24 19.79 -4.64
C ASP A 37 0.64 20.47 -5.71
N GLN A 38 1.90 20.66 -5.39
CA GLN A 38 2.90 21.30 -6.25
C GLN A 38 3.83 20.30 -6.92
N SER A 39 3.58 19.00 -6.78
CA SER A 39 4.44 18.01 -7.42
C SER A 39 4.35 18.11 -8.94
N TYR A 40 5.52 18.07 -9.57
CA TYR A 40 5.64 18.14 -11.03
C TYR A 40 4.82 17.01 -11.70
N ASP A 41 4.93 15.83 -11.17
CA ASP A 41 4.25 14.64 -11.71
C ASP A 41 2.73 14.73 -11.62
N THR A 42 2.20 15.22 -10.50
CA THR A 42 0.77 15.47 -10.34
C THR A 42 0.25 16.43 -11.39
N GLN A 43 0.91 17.56 -11.59
CA GLN A 43 0.44 18.58 -12.53
C GLN A 43 0.60 18.15 -14.00
N ASN A 44 1.64 17.39 -14.32
CA ASN A 44 1.97 17.07 -15.70
C ASN A 44 1.27 15.85 -16.26
N TYR A 45 0.95 14.82 -15.44
CA TYR A 45 0.29 13.62 -15.98
C TYR A 45 -0.75 12.99 -15.06
N HIS A 46 -0.62 13.00 -13.72
CA HIS A 46 -1.61 12.35 -12.87
C HIS A 46 -2.99 13.01 -12.94
N LEU A 47 -3.07 14.33 -12.89
CA LEU A 47 -4.35 15.05 -13.02
C LEU A 47 -4.94 14.93 -14.42
N LEU A 48 -4.09 15.00 -15.45
CA LEU A 48 -4.54 14.88 -16.85
C LEU A 48 -5.11 13.49 -17.14
N SER A 49 -4.47 12.43 -16.61
CA SER A 49 -4.92 11.06 -16.79
C SER A 49 -6.24 10.73 -16.08
N GLN A 50 -6.69 11.58 -15.16
CA GLN A 50 -7.98 11.44 -14.49
C GLN A 50 -9.14 12.04 -15.33
N ILE A 51 -8.85 12.82 -16.37
CA ILE A 51 -9.89 13.45 -17.20
C ILE A 51 -10.49 12.39 -18.14
N PRO A 52 -11.81 12.12 -18.06
CA PRO A 52 -12.46 11.21 -19.00
C PRO A 52 -12.25 11.66 -20.45
N GLY A 53 -11.95 10.73 -21.33
CA GLY A 53 -11.71 10.99 -22.75
C GLY A 53 -10.33 11.58 -23.07
N PHE A 54 -9.57 12.10 -22.11
CA PHE A 54 -8.23 12.60 -22.38
C PHE A 54 -7.29 11.48 -22.81
N VAL A 55 -7.36 10.34 -22.13
CA VAL A 55 -6.56 9.14 -22.46
C VAL A 55 -6.96 8.54 -23.81
N ASP A 56 -8.26 8.52 -24.11
CA ASP A 56 -8.77 7.97 -25.35
C ASP A 56 -8.33 8.83 -26.56
N ASN A 57 -8.22 10.14 -26.37
CA ASN A 57 -7.73 11.06 -27.38
C ASN A 57 -6.20 11.05 -27.53
N LEU A 58 -5.44 10.57 -26.54
CA LEU A 58 -3.98 10.47 -26.60
C LEU A 58 -3.48 9.48 -27.67
N HIS A 59 -4.29 8.51 -28.07
CA HIS A 59 -3.97 7.61 -29.17
C HIS A 59 -3.78 8.35 -30.51
N TYR A 60 -4.38 9.52 -30.65
CA TYR A 60 -4.28 10.36 -31.84
C TYR A 60 -3.22 11.46 -31.74
N HIS A 61 -2.76 11.79 -30.53
CA HIS A 61 -1.79 12.85 -30.30
C HIS A 61 -0.63 12.31 -29.45
N VAL A 62 0.37 11.75 -30.12
CA VAL A 62 1.63 11.36 -29.47
C VAL A 62 2.33 12.64 -29.01
N ILE A 63 2.37 12.87 -27.69
CA ILE A 63 3.18 13.91 -27.10
C ILE A 63 4.59 13.32 -26.91
N PRO A 64 5.60 13.75 -27.71
CA PRO A 64 6.96 13.23 -27.60
C PRO A 64 7.50 13.40 -26.17
N GLY A 65 8.14 12.37 -25.64
CA GLY A 65 8.80 12.41 -24.31
C GLY A 65 7.91 12.13 -23.11
N ARG A 66 6.61 11.83 -23.29
CA ARG A 66 5.70 11.51 -22.18
C ARG A 66 5.27 10.05 -22.16
N PHE A 67 6.21 9.14 -22.13
CA PHE A 67 5.94 7.68 -22.05
C PHE A 67 5.09 7.28 -20.84
N GLN A 68 5.16 8.03 -19.75
CA GLN A 68 4.35 7.78 -18.55
C GLN A 68 2.84 7.83 -18.83
N MET A 69 2.41 8.48 -19.90
CA MET A 69 0.99 8.57 -20.29
C MET A 69 0.45 7.30 -20.95
N PHE A 70 1.29 6.37 -21.39
CA PHE A 70 0.87 5.17 -22.11
C PHE A 70 0.75 3.91 -21.23
N GLY A 71 1.11 3.97 -19.96
CA GLY A 71 1.04 2.85 -19.03
C GLY A 71 -0.36 2.59 -18.44
N PHE A 72 -0.48 1.48 -17.73
CA PHE A 72 -1.65 1.22 -16.89
C PHE A 72 -1.79 2.30 -15.82
N ARG A 73 -3.01 2.80 -15.61
CA ARG A 73 -3.31 3.97 -14.79
C ARG A 73 -4.43 3.72 -13.80
N LEU A 74 -4.48 2.51 -13.29
CA LEU A 74 -5.49 2.18 -12.29
C LEU A 74 -5.43 3.15 -11.09
N GLY A 75 -4.22 3.50 -10.63
CA GLY A 75 -4.04 4.45 -9.54
C GLY A 75 -4.66 5.81 -9.83
N ASP A 76 -4.40 6.40 -10.99
CA ASP A 76 -4.98 7.70 -11.38
C ASP A 76 -6.51 7.62 -11.47
N ARG A 77 -7.04 6.52 -12.01
CA ARG A 77 -8.49 6.30 -12.09
C ARG A 77 -9.14 6.12 -10.72
N MET A 78 -8.43 5.56 -9.75
CA MET A 78 -8.93 5.44 -8.38
C MET A 78 -9.09 6.80 -7.69
N PHE A 79 -8.26 7.80 -8.02
CA PHE A 79 -8.41 9.14 -7.48
C PHE A 79 -9.60 9.91 -8.08
N TYR A 80 -10.01 9.58 -9.30
CA TYR A 80 -11.06 10.31 -10.00
C TYR A 80 -12.37 10.45 -9.20
N PRO A 81 -12.98 9.36 -8.67
CA PRO A 81 -14.21 9.48 -7.91
C PRO A 81 -14.04 10.32 -6.63
N PHE A 82 -12.89 10.20 -5.94
CA PHE A 82 -12.61 11.01 -4.77
C PHE A 82 -12.50 12.50 -5.13
N ARG A 83 -11.81 12.82 -6.23
CA ARG A 83 -11.71 14.18 -6.72
C ARG A 83 -13.05 14.73 -7.20
N ALA A 84 -13.86 13.94 -7.88
CA ALA A 84 -15.17 14.34 -8.37
C ALA A 84 -16.13 14.65 -7.22
N LEU A 85 -16.07 13.89 -6.12
CA LEU A 85 -16.95 14.05 -4.97
C LEU A 85 -16.45 15.11 -3.98
N LEU A 86 -15.16 15.16 -3.70
CA LEU A 86 -14.56 15.95 -2.62
C LEU A 86 -13.81 17.19 -3.13
N GLY A 87 -13.70 17.34 -4.45
CA GLY A 87 -12.95 18.42 -5.09
C GLY A 87 -11.46 18.14 -5.17
N LEU A 88 -10.76 19.02 -5.88
CA LEU A 88 -9.34 18.85 -6.22
C LEU A 88 -8.44 18.69 -4.98
N ARG A 89 -8.71 19.42 -3.91
CA ARG A 89 -7.86 19.40 -2.70
C ARG A 89 -8.10 18.15 -1.87
N MET A 90 -9.36 17.86 -1.57
CA MET A 90 -9.73 16.73 -0.71
C MET A 90 -9.75 15.39 -1.46
N GLY A 91 -9.62 15.38 -2.78
CA GLY A 91 -9.50 14.15 -3.58
C GLY A 91 -8.26 13.32 -3.20
N THR A 92 -7.24 13.93 -2.59
CA THR A 92 -6.06 13.24 -2.07
C THR A 92 -6.34 12.41 -0.80
N LEU A 93 -7.56 12.45 -0.24
CA LEU A 93 -7.98 11.65 0.91
C LEU A 93 -7.71 10.14 0.70
N LEU A 94 -7.74 9.67 -0.54
CA LEU A 94 -7.41 8.28 -0.87
C LEU A 94 -6.00 7.91 -0.39
N ASN A 95 -5.01 8.80 -0.52
CA ASN A 95 -3.65 8.60 0.00
C ASN A 95 -3.61 8.61 1.54
N ALA A 96 -4.46 9.40 2.20
CA ALA A 96 -4.60 9.34 3.65
C ALA A 96 -5.13 7.96 4.11
N LEU A 97 -6.12 7.43 3.41
CA LEU A 97 -6.65 6.09 3.69
C LEU A 97 -5.60 5.00 3.46
N ALA A 98 -4.83 5.09 2.36
CA ALA A 98 -3.71 4.18 2.11
C ALA A 98 -2.69 4.24 3.25
N MET A 99 -2.36 5.42 3.75
CA MET A 99 -1.44 5.59 4.87
C MET A 99 -1.96 4.95 6.17
N LEU A 100 -3.25 5.04 6.46
CA LEU A 100 -3.85 4.34 7.60
C LEU A 100 -3.72 2.83 7.46
N VAL A 101 -3.92 2.30 6.26
CA VAL A 101 -3.72 0.87 5.98
C VAL A 101 -2.26 0.48 6.21
N ILE A 102 -1.29 1.27 5.69
CA ILE A 102 0.13 1.06 5.90
C ILE A 102 0.46 1.09 7.40
N TYR A 103 -0.01 2.10 8.12
CA TYR A 103 0.20 2.24 9.56
C TYR A 103 -0.30 1.00 10.32
N ARG A 104 -1.51 0.53 9.99
CA ARG A 104 -2.08 -0.69 10.57
C ARG A 104 -1.22 -1.92 10.23
N GLN A 105 -0.84 -2.10 8.97
CA GLN A 105 -0.05 -3.24 8.52
C GLN A 105 1.30 -3.30 9.25
N VAL A 106 2.01 -2.18 9.33
CA VAL A 106 3.30 -2.08 10.03
C VAL A 106 3.12 -2.34 11.52
N THR A 107 2.08 -1.78 12.15
CA THR A 107 1.76 -2.03 13.57
C THR A 107 1.54 -3.52 13.84
N VAL A 108 0.73 -4.19 13.02
CA VAL A 108 0.45 -5.63 13.15
C VAL A 108 1.74 -6.44 12.96
N PHE A 109 2.54 -6.11 11.97
CA PHE A 109 3.81 -6.79 11.71
C PHE A 109 4.77 -6.68 12.89
N LEU A 110 5.00 -5.46 13.38
CA LEU A 110 5.87 -5.23 14.54
C LEU A 110 5.36 -5.93 15.80
N SER A 111 4.06 -5.94 16.03
CA SER A 111 3.45 -6.67 17.15
C SER A 111 3.65 -8.18 17.04
N MET A 112 3.55 -8.75 15.84
CA MET A 112 3.80 -10.17 15.59
C MET A 112 5.27 -10.54 15.81
N GLU A 113 6.21 -9.74 15.32
CA GLU A 113 7.64 -9.98 15.50
C GLU A 113 8.08 -9.81 16.97
N ALA A 114 7.57 -8.80 17.67
CA ALA A 114 7.80 -8.66 19.10
C ALA A 114 7.27 -9.85 19.90
N GLY A 115 6.10 -10.37 19.55
CA GLY A 115 5.54 -11.57 20.18
C GLY A 115 6.33 -12.86 19.90
N ARG A 116 7.09 -12.91 18.79
CA ARG A 116 8.01 -14.04 18.50
C ARG A 116 9.28 -13.98 19.33
N LEU A 117 9.81 -12.76 19.54
CA LEU A 117 11.07 -12.55 20.28
C LEU A 117 10.89 -12.72 21.79
N GLU A 118 9.75 -12.27 22.33
CA GLU A 118 9.50 -12.28 23.76
C GLU A 118 8.10 -12.78 24.09
N ARG A 119 8.01 -14.04 24.55
CA ARG A 119 6.72 -14.69 24.93
C ARG A 119 5.91 -13.98 26.03
N LYS A 120 6.43 -12.92 26.68
CA LYS A 120 5.81 -12.27 27.84
C LYS A 120 5.82 -10.73 27.84
N CYS A 121 6.17 -10.05 26.74
CA CYS A 121 6.32 -8.60 26.80
C CYS A 121 4.99 -7.85 26.59
N SER A 122 4.44 -7.32 27.68
CA SER A 122 3.27 -6.43 27.67
C SER A 122 3.50 -5.12 26.89
N TRP A 123 4.76 -4.73 26.71
CA TRP A 123 5.17 -3.48 26.05
C TRP A 123 4.93 -3.48 24.53
N SER A 124 4.86 -4.64 23.89
CA SER A 124 4.66 -4.75 22.44
C SER A 124 3.38 -4.08 21.97
N LYS A 125 2.31 -4.11 22.77
CA LYS A 125 1.02 -3.46 22.46
C LYS A 125 1.13 -1.94 22.33
N HIS A 126 2.04 -1.32 23.06
CA HIS A 126 2.20 0.13 23.08
C HIS A 126 3.37 0.57 22.19
N LEU A 127 4.46 -0.19 22.17
CA LEU A 127 5.66 0.15 21.40
C LEU A 127 5.43 -0.01 19.88
N ALA A 128 4.75 -1.07 19.46
CA ALA A 128 4.53 -1.32 18.02
C ALA A 128 3.79 -0.18 17.30
N PRO A 129 2.69 0.40 17.83
CA PRO A 129 2.05 1.56 17.23
C PRO A 129 2.98 2.79 17.17
N VAL A 130 3.79 3.02 18.19
CA VAL A 130 4.74 4.16 18.22
C VAL A 130 5.81 3.99 17.14
N LEU A 131 6.44 2.82 17.05
CA LEU A 131 7.42 2.54 16.02
C LEU A 131 6.82 2.58 14.62
N ALA A 132 5.63 2.02 14.43
CA ALA A 132 4.91 2.10 13.17
C ALA A 132 4.62 3.55 12.79
N PHE A 133 4.21 4.38 13.75
CA PHE A 133 3.97 5.81 13.52
C PHE A 133 5.26 6.53 13.08
N LEU A 134 6.39 6.27 13.73
CA LEU A 134 7.68 6.83 13.32
C LEU A 134 8.08 6.40 11.90
N ILE A 135 7.82 5.13 11.54
CA ILE A 135 8.10 4.61 10.19
C ILE A 135 7.27 5.33 9.14
N VAL A 136 5.95 5.48 9.37
CA VAL A 136 5.06 6.14 8.39
C VAL A 136 5.21 7.66 8.39
N SER A 137 5.82 8.24 9.42
CA SER A 137 6.11 9.68 9.51
C SER A 137 7.40 10.09 8.78
N ARG A 138 7.95 9.23 7.92
CA ARG A 138 9.08 9.60 7.07
C ARG A 138 8.69 10.71 6.09
N LEU A 139 9.66 11.60 5.82
CA LEU A 139 9.43 12.78 5.01
C LEU A 139 8.87 12.45 3.63
N GLU A 140 9.37 11.38 2.99
CA GLU A 140 8.92 10.95 1.66
C GLU A 140 7.43 10.56 1.66
N LEU A 141 7.00 9.75 2.64
CA LEU A 141 5.60 9.35 2.78
C LEU A 141 4.69 10.55 3.11
N ILE A 142 5.20 11.45 3.95
CA ILE A 142 4.52 12.70 4.28
C ILE A 142 4.35 13.59 3.04
N GLN A 143 5.35 13.71 2.20
CA GLN A 143 5.28 14.51 0.98
C GLN A 143 4.25 13.96 -0.01
N GLU A 144 4.20 12.65 -0.20
CA GLU A 144 3.25 12.01 -1.10
C GLU A 144 1.80 12.06 -0.60
N SER A 145 1.62 12.18 0.70
CA SER A 145 0.34 12.06 1.37
C SER A 145 -0.70 13.11 0.96
N GLY A 146 -0.36 14.29 0.59
CA GLY A 146 -1.29 15.33 0.11
C GLY A 146 -1.22 15.52 -1.40
N SER A 147 -0.68 14.56 -2.13
CA SER A 147 -0.50 14.58 -3.58
C SER A 147 -1.39 13.55 -4.27
N TYR A 148 -1.45 13.60 -5.60
CA TYR A 148 -2.08 12.58 -6.43
C TYR A 148 -1.08 11.49 -6.88
N MET A 149 0.03 11.37 -6.18
CA MET A 149 1.02 10.32 -6.42
C MET A 149 0.42 8.95 -6.07
N VAL A 150 0.69 7.95 -6.90
CA VAL A 150 0.10 6.61 -6.79
C VAL A 150 0.93 5.64 -5.97
N GLU A 151 2.12 6.03 -5.55
CA GLU A 151 3.06 5.22 -4.79
C GLU A 151 2.49 4.77 -3.45
N LEU A 152 1.81 5.67 -2.74
CA LEU A 152 1.15 5.34 -1.47
C LEU A 152 0.04 4.30 -1.65
N LEU A 153 -0.66 4.30 -2.80
CA LEU A 153 -1.67 3.29 -3.08
C LEU A 153 -1.06 1.91 -3.35
N ALA A 154 0.16 1.87 -3.87
CA ALA A 154 0.87 0.63 -4.17
C ALA A 154 1.45 -0.03 -2.91
N LEU A 155 1.90 0.77 -1.93
CA LEU A 155 2.62 0.29 -0.76
C LEU A 155 1.86 -0.73 0.10
N PRO A 156 0.53 -0.62 0.36
CA PRO A 156 -0.21 -1.65 1.09
C PRO A 156 -0.14 -3.03 0.45
N PHE A 157 -0.23 -3.11 -0.88
CA PHE A 157 -0.16 -4.38 -1.61
C PHE A 157 1.25 -4.96 -1.60
N LEU A 158 2.27 -4.09 -1.74
CA LEU A 158 3.67 -4.48 -1.62
C LEU A 158 3.97 -5.07 -0.24
N LEU A 159 3.51 -4.42 0.83
CA LEU A 159 3.66 -4.91 2.20
C LEU A 159 2.97 -6.26 2.41
N GLU A 160 1.76 -6.46 1.89
CA GLU A 160 1.08 -7.77 1.99
C GLU A 160 1.86 -8.86 1.27
N MET A 161 2.44 -8.60 0.09
CA MET A 161 3.29 -9.56 -0.61
C MET A 161 4.54 -9.91 0.22
N VAL A 162 5.20 -8.92 0.82
CA VAL A 162 6.33 -9.15 1.73
C VAL A 162 5.90 -9.97 2.95
N PHE A 163 4.74 -9.68 3.54
CA PHE A 163 4.22 -10.46 4.67
C PHE A 163 3.91 -11.91 4.30
N LEU A 164 3.36 -12.15 3.11
CA LEU A 164 3.16 -13.50 2.59
C LEU A 164 4.49 -14.25 2.40
N LEU A 165 5.55 -13.53 2.02
CA LEU A 165 6.90 -14.09 1.91
C LEU A 165 7.50 -14.43 3.28
N LEU A 166 7.34 -13.57 4.27
CA LEU A 166 7.94 -13.73 5.60
C LEU A 166 7.20 -14.77 6.47
N ARG A 167 5.92 -15.00 6.20
CA ARG A 167 5.15 -16.05 6.88
C ARG A 167 5.64 -17.45 6.47
N GLY A 168 5.60 -18.39 7.40
CA GLY A 168 5.76 -19.81 7.07
C GLY A 168 4.67 -20.27 6.09
N LEU A 169 5.01 -21.17 5.17
CA LEU A 169 4.04 -21.82 4.31
C LEU A 169 3.23 -22.83 5.14
N ASP A 170 1.95 -22.56 5.30
CA ASP A 170 0.97 -23.50 5.84
C ASP A 170 0.39 -24.27 4.65
N GLU A 171 0.61 -25.60 4.60
CA GLU A 171 0.13 -26.43 3.49
C GLU A 171 -1.37 -26.29 3.25
N ALA A 172 -2.15 -26.18 4.31
CA ALA A 172 -3.59 -26.00 4.23
C ALA A 172 -4.04 -24.66 3.60
N LYS A 173 -3.13 -23.66 3.52
CA LYS A 173 -3.45 -22.31 3.03
C LYS A 173 -2.65 -21.92 1.79
N ARG A 174 -1.76 -22.80 1.33
CA ARG A 174 -0.82 -22.52 0.24
C ARG A 174 -1.47 -21.98 -1.02
N GLU A 175 -2.52 -22.65 -1.50
CA GLU A 175 -3.21 -22.22 -2.73
C GLU A 175 -3.81 -20.82 -2.58
N ARG A 176 -4.45 -20.56 -1.45
CA ARG A 176 -5.00 -19.24 -1.15
C ARG A 176 -3.93 -18.16 -1.05
N GLU A 177 -2.79 -18.46 -0.43
CA GLU A 177 -1.66 -17.53 -0.34
C GLU A 177 -1.06 -17.25 -1.72
N ALA A 178 -0.96 -18.28 -2.59
CA ALA A 178 -0.52 -18.11 -3.96
C ALA A 178 -1.47 -17.22 -4.77
N VAL A 179 -2.77 -17.45 -4.67
CA VAL A 179 -3.79 -16.60 -5.33
C VAL A 179 -3.70 -15.16 -4.85
N LEU A 180 -3.58 -14.94 -3.53
CA LEU A 180 -3.45 -13.59 -2.97
C LEU A 180 -2.16 -12.91 -3.42
N PHE A 181 -1.04 -13.64 -3.47
CA PHE A 181 0.23 -13.11 -3.95
C PHE A 181 0.15 -12.67 -5.40
N CYS A 182 -0.44 -13.49 -6.28
CA CYS A 182 -0.66 -13.14 -7.68
C CYS A 182 -1.62 -11.97 -7.84
N LEU A 183 -2.71 -11.92 -7.05
CA LEU A 183 -3.69 -10.84 -7.08
C LEU A 183 -3.03 -9.49 -6.70
N PHE A 184 -2.29 -9.46 -5.60
CA PHE A 184 -1.60 -8.24 -5.16
C PHE A 184 -0.53 -7.81 -6.16
N GLY A 185 0.21 -8.77 -6.75
CA GLY A 185 1.17 -8.49 -7.82
C GLY A 185 0.50 -7.88 -9.05
N GLY A 186 -0.63 -8.41 -9.47
CA GLY A 186 -1.43 -7.86 -10.57
C GLY A 186 -1.93 -6.44 -10.28
N ILE A 187 -2.45 -6.19 -9.07
CA ILE A 187 -2.88 -4.85 -8.64
C ILE A 187 -1.70 -3.87 -8.67
N LEU A 188 -0.56 -4.24 -8.09
CA LEU A 188 0.65 -3.42 -8.09
C LEU A 188 1.07 -3.02 -9.50
N PHE A 189 1.11 -3.98 -10.43
CA PHE A 189 1.45 -3.72 -11.83
C PHE A 189 0.45 -2.78 -12.50
N CYS A 190 -0.85 -2.97 -12.25
CA CYS A 190 -1.91 -2.11 -12.80
C CYS A 190 -1.93 -0.70 -12.20
N LEU A 191 -1.52 -0.54 -10.94
CA LEU A 191 -1.42 0.77 -10.31
C LEU A 191 -0.34 1.62 -10.98
N LYS A 192 0.85 1.07 -11.19
CA LYS A 192 1.97 1.74 -11.86
C LYS A 192 2.91 0.69 -12.46
N MET A 193 3.14 0.78 -13.75
CA MET A 193 3.96 -0.20 -14.48
C MET A 193 5.41 -0.28 -13.95
N THR A 194 5.96 0.82 -13.44
CA THR A 194 7.29 0.84 -12.82
C THR A 194 7.42 -0.02 -11.57
N ASN A 195 6.30 -0.42 -10.95
CA ASN A 195 6.31 -1.36 -9.82
C ASN A 195 6.86 -2.74 -10.19
N ILE A 196 7.05 -3.03 -11.48
CA ILE A 196 7.71 -4.26 -11.95
C ILE A 196 9.10 -4.43 -11.32
N VAL A 197 9.79 -3.34 -11.01
CA VAL A 197 11.11 -3.35 -10.34
C VAL A 197 11.03 -4.03 -8.97
N TYR A 198 9.92 -3.85 -8.24
CA TYR A 198 9.67 -4.51 -6.95
C TYR A 198 9.06 -5.90 -7.13
N LEU A 199 8.24 -6.09 -8.16
CA LEU A 199 7.55 -7.36 -8.40
C LEU A 199 8.51 -8.48 -8.79
N VAL A 200 9.47 -8.21 -9.66
CA VAL A 200 10.41 -9.25 -10.14
C VAL A 200 11.14 -9.92 -8.97
N PRO A 201 11.84 -9.23 -8.06
CA PRO A 201 12.52 -9.89 -6.95
C PRO A 201 11.55 -10.60 -6.00
N LEU A 202 10.35 -10.05 -5.74
CA LEU A 202 9.36 -10.70 -4.87
C LEU A 202 8.83 -11.99 -5.49
N VAL A 203 8.55 -12.01 -6.80
CA VAL A 203 8.11 -13.21 -7.52
C VAL A 203 9.20 -14.27 -7.50
N LEU A 204 10.46 -13.90 -7.74
CA LEU A 204 11.59 -14.84 -7.69
C LEU A 204 11.75 -15.44 -6.29
N LEU A 205 11.65 -14.63 -5.24
CA LEU A 205 11.70 -15.11 -3.85
C LEU A 205 10.51 -16.01 -3.52
N TYR A 206 9.32 -15.68 -4.02
CA TYR A 206 8.14 -16.51 -3.81
C TYR A 206 8.27 -17.87 -4.52
N LEU A 207 8.70 -17.89 -5.78
CA LEU A 207 8.97 -19.13 -6.53
C LEU A 207 10.03 -19.97 -5.84
N TRP A 208 11.11 -19.37 -5.36
CA TRP A 208 12.14 -20.05 -4.58
C TRP A 208 11.57 -20.67 -3.29
N LYS A 209 10.69 -19.93 -2.59
CA LYS A 209 10.02 -20.40 -1.37
C LYS A 209 9.14 -21.63 -1.63
N ILE A 210 8.38 -21.65 -2.73
CA ILE A 210 7.44 -22.73 -3.06
C ILE A 210 8.07 -23.88 -3.86
N ARG A 211 9.31 -23.74 -4.35
CA ARG A 211 9.95 -24.71 -5.26
C ARG A 211 9.89 -26.15 -4.77
N LYS A 212 10.06 -26.38 -3.45
CA LYS A 212 10.02 -27.71 -2.84
C LYS A 212 8.67 -28.40 -2.96
N TYR A 213 7.62 -27.67 -3.26
CA TYR A 213 6.26 -28.16 -3.44
C TYR A 213 5.86 -28.30 -4.91
N LEU A 214 6.68 -27.75 -5.83
CA LEU A 214 6.48 -27.86 -7.27
C LEU A 214 7.14 -29.10 -7.85
N THR A 215 8.11 -29.70 -7.15
CA THR A 215 8.71 -30.98 -7.56
C THR A 215 7.68 -32.08 -7.31
N PRO A 216 7.24 -32.82 -8.35
CA PRO A 216 6.40 -33.98 -8.12
C PRO A 216 7.14 -34.95 -7.18
N LYS A 217 6.42 -35.47 -6.19
CA LYS A 217 6.93 -36.62 -5.42
C LYS A 217 7.02 -37.78 -6.40
N LEU A 218 8.23 -38.02 -6.95
CA LEU A 218 8.56 -39.26 -7.67
C LEU A 218 8.49 -40.42 -6.72
#